data_26b2994b7e7ff6e2396aeac66759849f
#
_entry.id   26b2994b7e7ff6e2396aeac66759849f
#
_cell.length_a   1.000
_cell.length_b   1.000
_cell.length_c   1.000
_cell.angle_alpha   90.00
_cell.angle_beta   90.00
_cell.angle_gamma   90.00
#
_symmetry.space_group_name_H-M   'P 1'
#
loop_
_entity.id
_entity.type
_entity.pdbx_description
1 polymer ?
#
loop_
_entity_poly.entity_id
_entity_poly.type
_entity_poly.pdbx_seq_one_letter_code
_entity_poly.pdbx_strand_id
1 'polypeptide(L)'
;FSQDGLNWQVKNSPCFQLQDEDIIRVYDPRLTVIEGKCYMCFALDTHHGIRGGIAVTEDFEKFDILSITVPDNRNIVLFPEKINNKYVRLERPFPMYGRGEKTYFDIWMSDSPDLKYWGNSKLVIGVEHVPFANDKIGPGAPPIKTSKGWLAIFHSVDFCCSRGKNGWESSWKKRYCAGIMLLDLEDPS
;
A
#
# COMPACT_ATOMS: atom_id res chain seq x y z
N PHE A 1 -2.73 -13.59 17.73
CA PHE A 1 -2.50 -14.99 17.30
C PHE A 1 -3.80 -15.73 17.26
N SER A 2 -3.95 -16.58 16.26
CA SER A 2 -5.07 -17.52 16.14
C SER A 2 -4.55 -18.81 15.49
N GLN A 3 -5.08 -19.96 15.92
CA GLN A 3 -4.81 -21.25 15.28
C GLN A 3 -5.92 -21.66 14.32
N ASP A 4 -7.09 -21.10 14.47
CA ASP A 4 -8.31 -21.48 13.73
C ASP A 4 -8.93 -20.32 12.93
N GLY A 5 -8.37 -19.10 13.04
CA GLY A 5 -8.89 -17.90 12.40
C GLY A 5 -10.17 -17.33 13.04
N LEU A 6 -10.71 -17.97 14.07
CA LEU A 6 -11.94 -17.58 14.76
C LEU A 6 -11.66 -17.05 16.16
N ASN A 7 -10.78 -17.73 16.89
CA ASN A 7 -10.39 -17.37 18.24
C ASN A 7 -9.04 -16.65 18.23
N TRP A 8 -9.00 -15.41 18.70
CA TRP A 8 -7.83 -14.55 18.62
C TRP A 8 -7.30 -14.18 20.00
N GLN A 9 -5.99 -14.31 20.17
CA GLN A 9 -5.26 -13.75 21.31
C GLN A 9 -4.54 -12.49 20.84
N VAL A 10 -4.78 -11.38 21.52
CA VAL A 10 -4.16 -10.08 21.22
C VAL A 10 -3.08 -9.81 22.24
N LYS A 11 -1.87 -9.44 21.81
CA LYS A 11 -0.80 -8.98 22.71
C LYS A 11 -1.17 -7.62 23.31
N ASN A 12 -0.76 -7.38 24.53
CA ASN A 12 -1.00 -6.11 25.23
C ASN A 12 -0.13 -4.95 24.70
N SER A 13 0.91 -5.26 23.92
CA SER A 13 1.80 -4.28 23.31
C SER A 13 1.90 -4.52 21.80
N PRO A 14 2.10 -3.46 20.98
CA PRO A 14 2.39 -3.61 19.57
C PRO A 14 3.65 -4.48 19.34
N CYS A 15 3.59 -5.35 18.34
CA CYS A 15 4.74 -6.19 17.97
C CYS A 15 5.81 -5.44 17.16
N PHE A 16 5.45 -4.30 16.57
CA PHE A 16 6.34 -3.46 15.77
C PHE A 16 6.24 -2.01 16.21
N GLN A 17 7.36 -1.45 16.61
CA GLN A 17 7.52 -0.05 17.00
C GLN A 17 8.87 0.46 16.51
N LEU A 18 8.91 1.70 16.05
CA LEU A 18 10.13 2.40 15.71
C LEU A 18 10.34 3.54 16.69
N GLN A 19 11.52 3.56 17.31
CA GLN A 19 11.92 4.63 18.22
C GLN A 19 12.92 5.54 17.48
N ASP A 20 12.39 6.62 16.92
CA ASP A 20 13.15 7.64 16.21
C ASP A 20 12.43 8.97 16.41
N GLU A 21 13.17 10.03 16.71
CA GLU A 21 12.62 11.37 17.00
C GLU A 21 11.88 11.98 15.81
N ASP A 22 12.22 11.57 14.57
CA ASP A 22 11.54 12.01 13.36
C ASP A 22 10.18 11.30 13.15
N ILE A 23 9.94 10.15 13.79
CA ILE A 23 8.76 9.32 13.55
C ILE A 23 7.63 9.72 14.52
N ILE A 24 6.49 10.17 13.95
CA ILE A 24 5.29 10.52 14.70
C ILE A 24 4.45 9.27 14.98
N ARG A 25 4.29 8.39 13.96
CA ARG A 25 3.54 7.13 14.08
C ARG A 25 3.86 6.15 12.96
N VAL A 26 3.60 4.88 13.25
CA VAL A 26 3.68 3.75 12.29
C VAL A 26 2.30 3.11 12.17
N TYR A 27 1.86 2.79 10.95
CA TYR A 27 0.50 2.27 10.72
C TYR A 27 0.39 1.55 9.37
N ASP A 28 -0.81 1.00 9.07
CA ASP A 28 -1.18 0.36 7.80
C ASP A 28 -0.29 -0.83 7.43
N PRO A 29 -0.10 -1.83 8.33
CA PRO A 29 0.73 -2.99 8.03
C PRO A 29 0.08 -3.89 6.98
N ARG A 30 0.88 -4.38 6.02
CA ARG A 30 0.46 -5.32 4.98
C ARG A 30 1.50 -6.42 4.84
N LEU A 31 1.09 -7.64 5.10
CA LEU A 31 1.98 -8.79 5.15
C LEU A 31 1.96 -9.54 3.81
N THR A 32 3.14 -9.93 3.35
CA THR A 32 3.32 -10.72 2.14
C THR A 32 4.39 -11.78 2.38
N VAL A 33 4.10 -13.03 2.05
CA VAL A 33 5.10 -14.10 2.11
C VAL A 33 5.72 -14.27 0.73
N ILE A 34 7.04 -14.16 0.63
CA ILE A 34 7.81 -14.36 -0.59
C ILE A 34 8.95 -15.32 -0.28
N GLU A 35 9.06 -16.43 -1.02
CA GLU A 35 10.13 -17.44 -0.85
C GLU A 35 10.26 -17.89 0.63
N GLY A 36 9.13 -18.06 1.32
CA GLY A 36 9.06 -18.52 2.72
C GLY A 36 9.38 -17.48 3.78
N LYS A 37 9.72 -16.24 3.41
CA LYS A 37 9.95 -15.12 4.34
C LYS A 37 8.76 -14.20 4.41
N CYS A 38 8.45 -13.71 5.61
CA CYS A 38 7.36 -12.77 5.83
C CYS A 38 7.87 -11.33 5.75
N TYR A 39 7.34 -10.58 4.79
CA TYR A 39 7.63 -9.15 4.62
C TYR A 39 6.43 -8.33 5.06
N MET A 40 6.70 -7.22 5.71
CA MET A 40 5.70 -6.25 6.14
C MET A 40 5.95 -4.92 5.46
N CYS A 41 5.00 -4.47 4.64
CA CYS A 41 4.91 -3.08 4.22
C CYS A 41 4.15 -2.29 5.28
N PHE A 42 4.55 -1.04 5.52
CA PHE A 42 3.92 -0.16 6.51
C PHE A 42 4.05 1.30 6.08
N ALA A 43 3.28 2.17 6.72
CA ALA A 43 3.39 3.60 6.53
C ALA A 43 3.95 4.28 7.79
N LEU A 44 4.66 5.37 7.57
CA LEU A 44 5.25 6.24 8.59
C LEU A 44 4.75 7.66 8.37
N ASP A 45 4.21 8.30 9.40
CA ASP A 45 4.15 9.76 9.44
C ASP A 45 5.41 10.26 10.12
N THR A 46 6.14 11.14 9.47
CA THR A 46 7.35 11.77 9.99
C THR A 46 7.23 13.29 9.98
N HIS A 47 8.11 13.99 10.69
CA HIS A 47 8.19 15.45 10.62
C HIS A 47 8.55 15.98 9.23
N HIS A 48 9.01 15.11 8.34
CA HIS A 48 9.43 15.42 6.96
C HIS A 48 8.53 14.78 5.89
N GLY A 49 7.27 14.43 6.23
CA GLY A 49 6.29 13.86 5.30
C GLY A 49 5.98 12.38 5.55
N ILE A 50 5.06 11.85 4.77
CA ILE A 50 4.61 10.46 4.88
C ILE A 50 5.55 9.57 4.07
N ARG A 51 6.00 8.48 4.66
CA ARG A 51 6.92 7.53 4.03
C ARG A 51 6.36 6.11 4.11
N GLY A 52 6.71 5.28 3.14
CA GLY A 52 6.43 3.85 3.17
C GLY A 52 7.67 3.07 3.57
N GLY A 53 7.50 2.01 4.35
CA GLY A 53 8.59 1.13 4.77
C GLY A 53 8.34 -0.32 4.39
N ILE A 54 9.42 -1.08 4.29
CA ILE A 54 9.42 -2.53 4.13
C ILE A 54 10.34 -3.12 5.18
N ALA A 55 9.83 -4.07 5.94
CA ALA A 55 10.58 -4.86 6.91
C ALA A 55 10.40 -6.36 6.64
N VAL A 56 11.32 -7.17 7.15
CA VAL A 56 11.23 -8.62 7.15
C VAL A 56 11.20 -9.14 8.58
N THR A 57 10.46 -10.22 8.81
CA THR A 57 10.39 -10.91 10.09
C THR A 57 10.27 -12.41 9.90
N GLU A 58 10.78 -13.17 10.85
CA GLU A 58 10.63 -14.62 10.91
C GLU A 58 9.68 -15.06 12.04
N ASP A 59 9.54 -14.23 13.07
CA ASP A 59 8.88 -14.59 14.33
C ASP A 59 7.81 -13.59 14.81
N PHE A 60 7.65 -12.45 14.14
CA PHE A 60 6.82 -11.32 14.56
C PHE A 60 7.23 -10.70 15.91
N GLU A 61 8.44 -11.00 16.39
CA GLU A 61 9.04 -10.37 17.56
C GLU A 61 10.15 -9.39 17.15
N LYS A 62 10.89 -9.75 16.09
CA LYS A 62 11.94 -8.91 15.51
C LYS A 62 11.62 -8.59 14.07
N PHE A 63 11.89 -7.35 13.71
CA PHE A 63 11.71 -6.83 12.36
C PHE A 63 12.97 -6.12 11.89
N ASP A 64 13.54 -6.59 10.79
CA ASP A 64 14.66 -5.92 10.14
C ASP A 64 14.12 -5.00 9.04
N ILE A 65 14.38 -3.69 9.13
CA ILE A 65 13.97 -2.72 8.14
C ILE A 65 14.89 -2.84 6.93
N LEU A 66 14.29 -3.08 5.77
CA LEU A 66 15.01 -3.22 4.50
C LEU A 66 15.10 -1.89 3.74
N SER A 67 13.99 -1.14 3.71
CA SER A 67 13.95 0.14 3.02
C SER A 67 12.86 1.05 3.57
N ILE A 68 13.09 2.35 3.46
CA ILE A 68 12.11 3.41 3.71
C ILE A 68 12.15 4.35 2.50
N THR A 69 10.98 4.71 1.95
CA THR A 69 10.90 5.57 0.76
C THR A 69 11.31 7.00 1.06
N VAL A 70 11.53 7.78 0.00
CA VAL A 70 11.48 9.23 0.10
C VAL A 70 10.05 9.70 0.45
N PRO A 71 9.85 10.90 1.04
CA PRO A 71 8.54 11.52 1.11
C PRO A 71 8.04 11.89 -0.30
N ASP A 72 6.80 11.98 -0.62
CA ASP A 72 5.62 11.48 0.08
C ASP A 72 5.16 10.23 -0.67
N ASN A 73 5.17 9.09 0.01
CA ASN A 73 4.74 7.82 -0.58
C ASN A 73 4.15 6.92 0.51
N ARG A 74 3.08 6.19 0.18
CA ARG A 74 2.47 5.20 1.08
C ARG A 74 1.61 4.18 0.33
N ASN A 75 0.86 3.37 1.07
CA ASN A 75 0.02 2.29 0.54
C ASN A 75 0.84 1.25 -0.25
N ILE A 76 2.07 1.02 0.20
CA ILE A 76 2.96 0.04 -0.42
C ILE A 76 2.44 -1.37 -0.15
N VAL A 77 2.45 -2.21 -1.18
CA VAL A 77 2.15 -3.64 -1.07
C VAL A 77 3.00 -4.45 -2.05
N LEU A 78 3.60 -5.52 -1.57
CA LEU A 78 4.43 -6.41 -2.37
C LEU A 78 3.60 -7.44 -3.11
N PHE A 79 4.04 -7.83 -4.31
CA PHE A 79 3.61 -9.06 -4.96
C PHE A 79 4.16 -10.27 -4.20
N PRO A 80 3.42 -11.39 -4.10
CA PRO A 80 3.83 -12.55 -3.29
C PRO A 80 4.90 -13.42 -3.95
N GLU A 81 5.38 -13.06 -5.12
CA GLU A 81 6.52 -13.67 -5.80
C GLU A 81 7.27 -12.66 -6.65
N LYS A 82 8.49 -13.01 -7.04
CA LYS A 82 9.27 -12.21 -7.99
C LYS A 82 8.69 -12.33 -9.39
N ILE A 83 8.65 -11.22 -10.10
CA ILE A 83 8.29 -11.13 -11.51
C ILE A 83 9.55 -10.74 -12.28
N ASN A 84 9.95 -11.52 -13.28
CA ASN A 84 11.19 -11.32 -14.03
C ASN A 84 12.43 -11.19 -13.13
N ASN A 85 12.54 -12.06 -12.10
CA ASN A 85 13.62 -12.06 -11.11
C ASN A 85 13.71 -10.80 -10.22
N LYS A 86 12.69 -9.97 -10.18
CA LYS A 86 12.64 -8.77 -9.35
C LYS A 86 11.47 -8.81 -8.38
N TYR A 87 11.66 -8.23 -7.21
CA TYR A 87 10.57 -7.88 -6.32
C TYR A 87 9.78 -6.74 -6.94
N VAL A 88 8.47 -6.83 -6.89
CA VAL A 88 7.56 -5.83 -7.44
C VAL A 88 6.63 -5.35 -6.33
N ARG A 89 6.32 -4.06 -6.33
CA ARG A 89 5.34 -3.47 -5.42
C ARG A 89 4.37 -2.56 -6.15
N LEU A 90 3.15 -2.49 -5.65
CA LEU A 90 2.25 -1.38 -5.92
C LEU A 90 2.43 -0.33 -4.84
N GLU A 91 2.30 0.92 -5.21
CA GLU A 91 2.48 2.06 -4.32
C GLU A 91 1.62 3.24 -4.73
N ARG A 92 1.49 4.20 -3.83
CA ARG A 92 0.77 5.44 -4.11
C ARG A 92 1.60 6.63 -3.68
N PRO A 93 2.48 7.15 -4.55
CA PRO A 93 3.11 8.43 -4.32
C PRO A 93 2.07 9.54 -4.23
N PHE A 94 2.40 10.61 -3.54
CA PHE A 94 1.55 11.80 -3.49
C PHE A 94 1.54 12.47 -4.86
N PRO A 95 0.58 13.40 -5.09
CA PRO A 95 0.36 13.95 -6.43
C PRO A 95 1.64 14.44 -7.09
N MET A 96 1.92 13.91 -8.27
CA MET A 96 3.10 14.25 -9.04
C MET A 96 2.91 15.60 -9.70
N TYR A 97 3.87 16.50 -9.48
CA TYR A 97 3.93 17.77 -10.18
C TYR A 97 4.09 17.54 -11.67
N GLY A 98 3.25 18.18 -12.47
CA GLY A 98 3.28 18.07 -13.92
C GLY A 98 2.32 17.06 -14.55
N ARG A 99 1.48 16.37 -13.77
CA ARG A 99 0.43 15.48 -14.28
C ARG A 99 -0.91 16.21 -14.47
N GLY A 100 -0.88 17.37 -15.16
CA GLY A 100 -2.05 18.21 -15.44
C GLY A 100 -2.41 19.16 -14.28
N GLU A 101 -3.57 19.81 -14.40
CA GLU A 101 -4.04 20.81 -13.43
C GLU A 101 -4.62 20.22 -12.13
N LYS A 102 -4.88 18.91 -12.11
CA LYS A 102 -5.48 18.22 -10.95
C LYS A 102 -4.42 17.44 -10.18
N THR A 103 -4.59 17.41 -8.88
CA THR A 103 -3.79 16.55 -7.99
C THR A 103 -4.39 15.16 -7.98
N TYR A 104 -3.70 14.19 -8.55
CA TYR A 104 -4.13 12.80 -8.60
C TYR A 104 -3.31 11.93 -7.65
N PHE A 105 -4.01 11.09 -6.90
CA PHE A 105 -3.40 10.02 -6.11
C PHE A 105 -3.64 8.69 -6.84
N ASP A 106 -2.68 8.31 -7.66
CA ASP A 106 -2.76 7.18 -8.55
C ASP A 106 -2.07 5.94 -8.00
N ILE A 107 -2.33 4.79 -8.60
CA ILE A 107 -1.58 3.56 -8.32
C ILE A 107 -0.41 3.46 -9.29
N TRP A 108 0.77 3.37 -8.71
CA TRP A 108 2.05 3.15 -9.40
C TRP A 108 2.62 1.78 -9.05
N MET A 109 3.54 1.35 -9.85
CA MET A 109 4.36 0.15 -9.63
C MET A 109 5.83 0.53 -9.70
N SER A 110 6.66 -0.15 -8.91
CA SER A 110 8.11 -0.12 -9.02
C SER A 110 8.70 -1.51 -8.79
N ASP A 111 9.91 -1.73 -9.27
CA ASP A 111 10.64 -2.97 -9.07
C ASP A 111 11.95 -2.78 -8.29
N SER A 112 12.45 -3.88 -7.71
CA SER A 112 13.69 -3.92 -6.93
C SER A 112 14.40 -5.26 -7.12
N PRO A 113 15.73 -5.28 -7.22
CA PRO A 113 16.50 -6.52 -7.19
C PRO A 113 16.62 -7.13 -5.80
N ASP A 114 16.48 -6.33 -4.72
CA ASP A 114 16.93 -6.68 -3.37
C ASP A 114 16.05 -6.13 -2.22
N LEU A 115 14.88 -5.53 -2.53
CA LEU A 115 13.97 -4.87 -1.59
C LEU A 115 14.52 -3.58 -0.94
N LYS A 116 15.72 -3.17 -1.29
CA LYS A 116 16.38 -1.95 -0.79
C LYS A 116 16.36 -0.82 -1.80
N TYR A 117 16.76 -1.13 -3.04
CA TYR A 117 16.82 -0.16 -4.13
C TYR A 117 15.62 -0.34 -5.05
N TRP A 118 14.78 0.67 -5.16
CA TRP A 118 13.54 0.67 -5.93
C TRP A 118 13.65 1.62 -7.11
N GLY A 119 13.16 1.19 -8.27
CA GLY A 119 13.21 1.98 -9.50
C GLY A 119 12.18 1.52 -10.53
N ASN A 120 12.38 1.96 -11.79
CA ASN A 120 11.50 1.64 -12.92
C ASN A 120 10.02 1.93 -12.63
N SER A 121 9.76 3.06 -11.97
CA SER A 121 8.40 3.45 -11.58
C SER A 121 7.53 3.66 -12.80
N LYS A 122 6.37 2.99 -12.84
CA LYS A 122 5.37 3.07 -13.91
C LYS A 122 3.99 3.36 -13.32
N LEU A 123 3.21 4.17 -14.03
CA LEU A 123 1.81 4.38 -13.71
C LEU A 123 1.01 3.12 -14.11
N VAL A 124 0.32 2.51 -13.15
CA VAL A 124 -0.54 1.34 -13.39
C VAL A 124 -1.95 1.79 -13.76
N ILE A 125 -2.54 2.68 -12.95
CA ILE A 125 -3.86 3.22 -13.22
C ILE A 125 -3.99 4.62 -12.62
N GLY A 126 -4.49 5.56 -13.39
CA GLY A 126 -4.85 6.89 -12.94
C GLY A 126 -6.26 6.94 -12.37
N VAL A 127 -6.50 7.82 -11.39
CA VAL A 127 -7.82 8.01 -10.77
C VAL A 127 -8.90 8.35 -11.79
N GLU A 128 -8.53 9.06 -12.87
CA GLU A 128 -9.43 9.45 -13.96
C GLU A 128 -10.03 8.26 -14.74
N HIS A 129 -9.40 7.09 -14.65
CA HIS A 129 -9.89 5.86 -15.29
C HIS A 129 -10.81 5.03 -14.39
N VAL A 130 -11.06 5.48 -13.15
CA VAL A 130 -11.92 4.78 -12.20
C VAL A 130 -13.25 5.52 -12.06
N PRO A 131 -14.37 5.02 -12.64
CA PRO A 131 -15.62 5.77 -12.74
C PRO A 131 -16.28 6.12 -11.39
N PHE A 132 -15.85 5.46 -10.31
CA PHE A 132 -16.35 5.67 -8.94
C PHE A 132 -15.31 6.35 -8.03
N ALA A 133 -14.33 7.04 -8.62
CA ALA A 133 -13.31 7.82 -7.92
C ALA A 133 -13.12 9.18 -8.58
N ASN A 134 -12.85 10.21 -7.77
CA ASN A 134 -12.49 11.54 -8.26
C ASN A 134 -11.49 12.26 -7.34
N ASP A 135 -11.06 11.61 -6.26
CA ASP A 135 -10.11 12.17 -5.28
C ASP A 135 -8.81 11.35 -5.27
N LYS A 136 -8.91 10.06 -5.00
CA LYS A 136 -7.75 9.18 -4.92
C LYS A 136 -8.12 7.70 -5.07
N ILE A 137 -7.12 6.93 -5.48
CA ILE A 137 -7.11 5.46 -5.42
C ILE A 137 -5.83 5.00 -4.72
N GLY A 138 -5.80 3.77 -4.27
CA GLY A 138 -4.59 3.22 -3.64
C GLY A 138 -4.67 1.71 -3.44
N PRO A 139 -3.53 1.02 -3.52
CA PRO A 139 -3.48 -0.42 -3.33
C PRO A 139 -4.11 -0.86 -2.01
N GLY A 140 -4.74 -2.01 -2.01
CA GLY A 140 -5.28 -2.68 -0.84
C GLY A 140 -4.36 -3.78 -0.32
N ALA A 141 -4.87 -5.03 -0.32
CA ALA A 141 -4.10 -6.21 0.07
C ALA A 141 -3.06 -6.60 -1.01
N PRO A 142 -2.08 -7.46 -0.66
CA PRO A 142 -1.18 -8.07 -1.64
C PRO A 142 -1.95 -8.69 -2.82
N PRO A 143 -1.47 -8.52 -4.07
CA PRO A 143 -2.10 -9.13 -5.23
C PRO A 143 -2.15 -10.65 -5.13
N ILE A 144 -3.19 -11.26 -5.67
CA ILE A 144 -3.40 -12.71 -5.69
C ILE A 144 -3.13 -13.21 -7.11
N LYS A 145 -2.21 -14.18 -7.24
CA LYS A 145 -1.96 -14.82 -8.52
C LYS A 145 -3.12 -15.71 -8.92
N THR A 146 -3.59 -15.53 -10.14
CA THR A 146 -4.62 -16.36 -10.76
C THR A 146 -4.12 -16.87 -12.11
N SER A 147 -4.83 -17.82 -12.72
CA SER A 147 -4.52 -18.29 -14.09
C SER A 147 -4.74 -17.22 -15.17
N LYS A 148 -5.38 -16.11 -14.84
CA LYS A 148 -5.69 -15.02 -15.78
C LYS A 148 -4.88 -13.76 -15.56
N GLY A 149 -4.13 -13.66 -14.48
CA GLY A 149 -3.39 -12.46 -14.10
C GLY A 149 -3.31 -12.27 -12.59
N TRP A 150 -2.73 -11.17 -12.16
CA TRP A 150 -2.68 -10.75 -10.77
C TRP A 150 -3.98 -10.02 -10.41
N LEU A 151 -4.78 -10.63 -9.55
CA LEU A 151 -5.97 -9.97 -9.01
C LEU A 151 -5.54 -9.03 -7.89
N ALA A 152 -5.69 -7.73 -8.10
CA ALA A 152 -5.40 -6.72 -7.11
C ALA A 152 -6.68 -5.98 -6.68
N ILE A 153 -6.87 -5.85 -5.36
CA ILE A 153 -7.95 -5.07 -4.78
C ILE A 153 -7.37 -3.71 -4.38
N PHE A 154 -8.10 -2.65 -4.67
CA PHE A 154 -7.73 -1.30 -4.31
C PHE A 154 -8.89 -0.54 -3.67
N HIS A 155 -8.58 0.49 -2.90
CA HIS A 155 -9.59 1.43 -2.43
C HIS A 155 -9.66 2.63 -3.36
N SER A 156 -10.86 3.16 -3.52
CA SER A 156 -11.12 4.40 -4.23
C SER A 156 -11.84 5.40 -3.35
N VAL A 157 -11.70 6.67 -3.64
CA VAL A 157 -12.37 7.74 -2.93
C VAL A 157 -13.05 8.65 -3.93
N ASP A 158 -14.36 8.80 -3.71
CA ASP A 158 -15.21 9.78 -4.37
C ASP A 158 -15.53 10.90 -3.38
N PHE A 159 -15.15 12.12 -3.74
CA PHE A 159 -15.43 13.34 -2.97
C PHE A 159 -16.60 14.11 -3.58
N CYS A 160 -17.58 14.47 -2.75
CA CYS A 160 -18.69 15.30 -3.15
C CYS A 160 -19.01 16.32 -2.06
N CYS A 161 -18.84 17.61 -2.34
CA CYS A 161 -19.03 18.68 -1.36
C CYS A 161 -20.49 18.81 -0.86
N SER A 162 -21.48 18.38 -1.67
CA SER A 162 -22.89 18.38 -1.31
C SER A 162 -23.33 17.13 -0.53
N ARG A 163 -22.47 16.11 -0.36
CA ARG A 163 -22.80 14.90 0.39
C ARG A 163 -22.98 15.24 1.86
N GLY A 164 -24.09 14.78 2.43
CA GLY A 164 -24.43 14.94 3.84
C GLY A 164 -23.66 13.99 4.76
N LYS A 165 -24.25 13.70 5.91
CA LYS A 165 -23.69 12.77 6.89
C LYS A 165 -23.43 11.38 6.31
N ASN A 166 -22.29 10.81 6.63
CA ASN A 166 -21.91 9.44 6.29
C ASN A 166 -21.34 8.75 7.54
N GLY A 167 -22.01 7.71 8.02
CA GLY A 167 -21.62 7.03 9.24
C GLY A 167 -21.73 7.95 10.48
N TRP A 168 -20.70 7.99 11.31
CA TRP A 168 -20.63 8.83 12.51
C TRP A 168 -20.22 10.29 12.23
N GLU A 169 -19.68 10.57 11.04
CA GLU A 169 -19.20 11.90 10.67
C GLU A 169 -20.37 12.79 10.20
N SER A 170 -20.55 13.93 10.83
CA SER A 170 -21.61 14.88 10.47
C SER A 170 -21.40 15.56 9.11
N SER A 171 -20.15 15.67 8.68
CA SER A 171 -19.74 16.41 7.46
C SER A 171 -18.80 15.61 6.54
N TRP A 172 -18.82 14.27 6.61
CA TRP A 172 -17.96 13.41 5.81
C TRP A 172 -18.33 13.49 4.33
N LYS A 173 -17.48 14.11 3.55
CA LYS A 173 -17.72 14.35 2.12
C LYS A 173 -17.16 13.24 1.22
N LYS A 174 -16.39 12.31 1.77
CA LYS A 174 -15.74 11.22 1.06
C LYS A 174 -16.57 9.93 1.13
N ARG A 175 -16.59 9.20 0.03
CA ARG A 175 -17.11 7.83 -0.04
C ARG A 175 -15.97 6.92 -0.45
N TYR A 176 -15.68 5.91 0.36
CA TYR A 176 -14.73 4.86 0.04
C TYR A 176 -15.44 3.69 -0.62
N CYS A 177 -14.87 3.19 -1.71
CA CYS A 177 -15.32 1.99 -2.39
C CYS A 177 -14.13 1.06 -2.61
N ALA A 178 -14.41 -0.23 -2.71
CA ALA A 178 -13.44 -1.22 -3.19
C ALA A 178 -13.51 -1.30 -4.72
N GLY A 179 -12.35 -1.35 -5.35
CA GLY A 179 -12.19 -1.65 -6.76
C GLY A 179 -11.37 -2.92 -6.94
N ILE A 180 -11.50 -3.53 -8.10
CA ILE A 180 -10.76 -4.73 -8.50
C ILE A 180 -10.11 -4.44 -9.84
N MET A 181 -8.82 -4.83 -9.97
CA MET A 181 -8.11 -4.80 -11.24
C MET A 181 -7.39 -6.13 -11.46
N LEU A 182 -7.26 -6.51 -12.72
CA LEU A 182 -6.49 -7.68 -13.14
C LEU A 182 -5.28 -7.18 -13.92
N LEU A 183 -4.10 -7.50 -13.44
CA LEU A 183 -2.84 -7.10 -14.04
C LEU A 183 -2.20 -8.29 -14.75
N ASP A 184 -1.39 -8.05 -15.76
CA ASP A 184 -0.68 -9.10 -16.48
C ASP A 184 0.29 -9.85 -15.56
N LEU A 185 0.53 -11.13 -15.85
CA LEU A 185 1.40 -11.98 -15.02
C LEU A 185 2.87 -11.63 -15.15
N GLU A 186 3.30 -11.22 -16.34
CA GLU A 186 4.70 -10.97 -16.66
C GLU A 186 5.06 -9.47 -16.65
N ASP A 187 4.10 -8.61 -17.02
CA ASP A 187 4.23 -7.14 -16.94
C ASP A 187 2.97 -6.52 -16.32
N PRO A 188 2.88 -6.43 -14.99
CA PRO A 188 1.71 -5.90 -14.29
C PRO A 188 1.58 -4.36 -14.34
N SER A 189 2.31 -3.69 -15.23
CA SER A 189 2.27 -2.23 -15.41
C SER A 189 1.26 -1.77 -16.45
#